data_05fb5b90c089e9d574d68f49d0e6ad88
#
_entry.id   05fb5b90c089e9d574d68f49d0e6ad88
#
_cell.length_a   1.000
_cell.length_b   1.000
_cell.length_c   1.000
_cell.angle_alpha   90.00
_cell.angle_beta   90.00
_cell.angle_gamma   90.00
#
_symmetry.space_group_name_H-M   'P 1'
#
loop_
_entity.id
_entity.type
_entity.pdbx_description
1 polymer ?
#
loop_
_entity_poly.entity_id
_entity_poly.type
_entity_poly.pdbx_seq_one_letter_code
_entity_poly.pdbx_strand_id
1 'polypeptide(L)'
;MITQEYVREFALKQKTAFIGSVDEEGFPNIKAVFVPRKIEGNCYYFSCNTSAMRSQQYLTNPKASLYFYHRGRFKYEGIMLVGTMEILQDIEIKKEIWQSGDTMYYPEGVGDPDYCVLKFTAHRGRRYCSLKSEDFRFA
;
A
#
# COMPACT_ATOMS: atom_id res chain seq x y z
N MET A 1 13.50 -16.06 -9.36
CA MET A 1 12.03 -15.93 -9.18
C MET A 1 11.72 -14.97 -8.06
N ILE A 2 10.76 -14.08 -8.27
CA ILE A 2 10.35 -13.10 -7.28
C ILE A 2 9.32 -13.74 -6.36
N THR A 3 9.64 -13.81 -5.07
CA THR A 3 8.77 -14.41 -4.05
C THR A 3 8.05 -13.33 -3.24
N GLN A 4 7.02 -13.72 -2.52
CA GLN A 4 6.34 -12.82 -1.58
C GLN A 4 7.34 -12.28 -0.54
N GLU A 5 8.23 -13.13 -0.06
CA GLU A 5 9.24 -12.73 0.93
C GLU A 5 10.22 -11.72 0.36
N TYR A 6 10.65 -11.89 -0.89
CA TYR A 6 11.52 -10.91 -1.55
C TYR A 6 10.85 -9.53 -1.60
N VAL A 7 9.59 -9.51 -2.03
CA VAL A 7 8.83 -8.26 -2.13
C VAL A 7 8.65 -7.61 -0.75
N ARG A 8 8.33 -8.42 0.25
CA ARG A 8 8.16 -7.96 1.63
C ARG A 8 9.44 -7.28 2.14
N GLU A 9 10.56 -7.96 2.00
CA GLU A 9 11.85 -7.43 2.45
C GLU A 9 12.21 -6.16 1.70
N PHE A 10 11.99 -6.14 0.40
CA PHE A 10 12.25 -4.96 -0.41
C PHE A 10 11.40 -3.78 0.03
N ALA A 11 10.09 -4.00 0.21
CA ALA A 11 9.16 -2.96 0.61
C ALA A 11 9.52 -2.35 1.97
N LEU A 12 9.87 -3.19 2.93
CA LEU A 12 10.16 -2.73 4.29
C LEU A 12 11.47 -1.94 4.41
N LYS A 13 12.33 -2.02 3.41
CA LYS A 13 13.56 -1.23 3.37
C LYS A 13 13.34 0.18 2.86
N GLN A 14 12.17 0.47 2.28
CA GLN A 14 11.88 1.79 1.74
C GLN A 14 11.27 2.68 2.82
N LYS A 15 11.33 4.00 2.61
CA LYS A 15 10.69 4.98 3.49
C LYS A 15 9.36 5.44 2.91
N THR A 16 9.24 5.40 1.61
CA THR A 16 8.08 5.89 0.88
C THR A 16 7.59 4.82 -0.08
N ALA A 17 6.28 4.67 -0.16
CA ALA A 17 5.62 3.85 -1.16
C ALA A 17 4.72 4.75 -2.00
N PHE A 18 4.32 4.27 -3.16
CA PHE A 18 3.39 4.99 -4.03
C PHE A 18 2.15 4.11 -4.19
N ILE A 19 1.00 4.73 -4.07
CA ILE A 19 -0.28 4.03 -4.09
C ILE A 19 -1.12 4.59 -5.23
N GLY A 20 -1.69 3.70 -6.04
CA GLY A 20 -2.54 4.06 -7.16
C GLY A 20 -3.99 3.75 -6.89
N SER A 21 -4.87 4.60 -7.40
CA SER A 21 -6.32 4.44 -7.34
C SER A 21 -6.92 4.92 -8.66
N VAL A 22 -8.21 4.67 -8.84
CA VAL A 22 -8.93 5.09 -10.05
C VAL A 22 -10.02 6.06 -9.64
N ASP A 23 -10.07 7.23 -10.28
CA ASP A 23 -11.07 8.24 -9.97
C ASP A 23 -12.40 8.00 -10.72
N GLU A 24 -13.37 8.88 -10.48
CA GLU A 24 -14.71 8.75 -11.06
C GLU A 24 -14.73 8.81 -12.58
N GLU A 25 -13.75 9.47 -13.17
CA GLU A 25 -13.63 9.57 -14.63
C GLU A 25 -12.82 8.44 -15.24
N GLY A 26 -12.34 7.50 -14.40
CA GLY A 26 -11.55 6.36 -14.86
C GLY A 26 -10.06 6.63 -14.97
N PHE A 27 -9.60 7.79 -14.52
CA PHE A 27 -8.17 8.09 -14.58
C PHE A 27 -7.42 7.50 -13.40
N PRO A 28 -6.21 6.98 -13.65
CA PRO A 28 -5.36 6.51 -12.55
C PRO A 28 -4.79 7.71 -11.77
N ASN A 29 -4.85 7.61 -10.45
CA ASN A 29 -4.29 8.60 -9.54
C ASN A 29 -3.15 7.97 -8.77
N ILE A 30 -2.16 8.75 -8.37
CA ILE A 30 -1.00 8.24 -7.65
C ILE A 30 -0.64 9.20 -6.51
N LYS A 31 -0.23 8.63 -5.38
CA LYS A 31 0.15 9.42 -4.21
C LYS A 31 1.30 8.73 -3.46
N ALA A 32 2.21 9.53 -2.93
CA ALA A 32 3.24 9.03 -2.03
C ALA A 32 2.65 8.83 -0.64
N VAL A 33 2.96 7.71 -0.01
CA VAL A 33 2.51 7.36 1.33
C VAL A 33 3.68 6.73 2.09
N PHE A 34 3.54 6.58 3.41
CA PHE A 34 4.50 5.78 4.17
C PHE A 34 4.39 4.31 3.76
N VAL A 35 5.47 3.57 3.93
CA VAL A 35 5.44 2.13 3.62
C VAL A 35 4.42 1.41 4.49
N PRO A 36 3.98 0.21 4.07
CA PRO A 36 3.00 -0.56 4.84
C PRO A 36 3.47 -0.79 6.26
N ARG A 37 2.56 -0.75 7.21
CA ARG A 37 2.85 -1.03 8.62
C ARG A 37 2.85 -2.52 8.93
N LYS A 38 2.22 -3.32 8.07
CA LYS A 38 2.18 -4.76 8.20
C LYS A 38 2.11 -5.36 6.81
N ILE A 39 2.85 -6.43 6.60
CA ILE A 39 2.78 -7.22 5.37
C ILE A 39 2.64 -8.67 5.79
N GLU A 40 1.58 -9.33 5.36
CA GLU A 40 1.32 -10.73 5.66
C GLU A 40 0.93 -11.45 4.38
N GLY A 41 1.80 -12.34 3.90
CA GLY A 41 1.61 -13.00 2.62
C GLY A 41 1.54 -11.96 1.49
N ASN A 42 0.44 -11.92 0.78
CA ASN A 42 0.21 -10.96 -0.29
C ASN A 42 -0.68 -9.79 0.14
N CYS A 43 -0.86 -9.60 1.45
CA CYS A 43 -1.67 -8.51 2.01
C CYS A 43 -0.78 -7.44 2.63
N TYR A 44 -1.05 -6.18 2.28
CA TYR A 44 -0.27 -5.02 2.69
C TYR A 44 -1.21 -4.03 3.39
N TYR A 45 -0.85 -3.62 4.61
CA TYR A 45 -1.74 -2.82 5.47
C TYR A 45 -1.15 -1.43 5.70
N PHE A 46 -2.00 -0.40 5.52
CA PHE A 46 -1.63 1.00 5.70
C PHE A 46 -2.63 1.67 6.62
N SER A 47 -2.18 2.66 7.38
CA SER A 47 -3.11 3.56 8.07
C SER A 47 -3.57 4.65 7.10
N CYS A 48 -4.80 5.08 7.23
CA CYS A 48 -5.37 6.09 6.33
C CYS A 48 -6.52 6.84 6.99
N ASN A 49 -6.86 7.99 6.41
CA ASN A 49 -8.05 8.75 6.79
C ASN A 49 -9.24 8.23 5.98
N THR A 50 -10.39 8.01 6.63
CA THR A 50 -11.63 7.69 5.92
C THR A 50 -12.05 8.84 5.00
N SER A 51 -11.75 10.08 5.40
CA SER A 51 -12.06 11.28 4.63
C SER A 51 -11.13 11.52 3.45
N ALA A 52 -10.04 10.76 3.32
CA ALA A 52 -9.11 10.94 2.20
C ALA A 52 -9.79 10.62 0.88
N MET A 53 -9.41 11.36 -0.16
CA MET A 53 -9.98 11.18 -1.51
C MET A 53 -9.78 9.75 -2.01
N ARG A 54 -8.60 9.17 -1.81
CA ARG A 54 -8.31 7.80 -2.25
C ARG A 54 -9.18 6.76 -1.52
N SER A 55 -9.54 7.01 -0.26
CA SER A 55 -10.45 6.12 0.46
C SER A 55 -11.81 6.08 -0.23
N GLN A 56 -12.32 7.24 -0.63
CA GLN A 56 -13.58 7.31 -1.37
C GLN A 56 -13.47 6.63 -2.73
N GLN A 57 -12.35 6.81 -3.41
CA GLN A 57 -12.10 6.16 -4.69
C GLN A 57 -12.13 4.64 -4.58
N TYR A 58 -11.49 4.08 -3.55
CA TYR A 58 -11.47 2.62 -3.34
C TYR A 58 -12.85 2.04 -3.02
N LEU A 59 -13.71 2.80 -2.37
CA LEU A 59 -15.08 2.36 -2.12
C LEU A 59 -15.86 2.17 -3.41
N THR A 60 -15.57 2.98 -4.42
CA THR A 60 -16.23 2.90 -5.72
C THR A 60 -15.54 1.93 -6.66
N ASN A 61 -14.19 1.94 -6.67
CA ASN A 61 -13.38 1.07 -7.52
C ASN A 61 -12.22 0.53 -6.71
N PRO A 62 -12.26 -0.75 -6.32
CA PRO A 62 -11.22 -1.33 -5.47
C PRO A 62 -9.90 -1.62 -6.18
N LYS A 63 -9.84 -1.48 -7.49
CA LYS A 63 -8.59 -1.71 -8.22
C LYS A 63 -7.52 -0.73 -7.78
N ALA A 64 -6.34 -1.24 -7.48
CA ALA A 64 -5.27 -0.47 -6.89
C ALA A 64 -3.91 -0.97 -7.35
N SER A 65 -2.92 -0.14 -7.17
CA SER A 65 -1.53 -0.51 -7.39
C SER A 65 -0.67 0.02 -6.27
N LEU A 66 0.46 -0.64 -6.04
CA LEU A 66 1.52 -0.16 -5.16
C LEU A 66 2.81 -0.10 -5.96
N TYR A 67 3.68 0.83 -5.60
CA TYR A 67 5.02 0.87 -6.17
C TYR A 67 6.02 1.15 -5.07
N PHE A 68 7.07 0.33 -5.04
CA PHE A 68 8.21 0.47 -4.14
C PHE A 68 9.43 0.72 -5.00
N TYR A 69 10.24 1.70 -4.62
CA TYR A 69 11.37 2.12 -5.46
C TYR A 69 12.61 2.34 -4.61
N HIS A 70 13.73 1.83 -5.10
CA HIS A 70 15.03 2.07 -4.50
C HIS A 70 16.01 2.50 -5.58
N ARG A 71 16.60 3.67 -5.39
CA ARG A 71 17.66 4.14 -6.28
C ARG A 71 19.00 3.86 -5.64
N GLY A 72 19.73 2.91 -6.20
CA GLY A 72 21.10 2.62 -5.78
C GLY A 72 22.09 3.55 -6.45
N ARG A 73 23.36 3.36 -6.11
CA ARG A 73 24.42 4.20 -6.64
C ARG A 73 24.63 4.01 -8.15
N PHE A 74 24.53 2.76 -8.63
CA PHE A 74 24.79 2.41 -10.02
C PHE A 74 23.58 1.87 -10.75
N LYS A 75 22.57 1.44 -10.03
CA LYS A 75 21.36 0.89 -10.61
C LYS A 75 20.16 1.18 -9.73
N TYR A 76 18.98 1.04 -10.31
CA TYR A 76 17.75 1.20 -9.55
C TYR A 76 16.94 -0.09 -9.59
N GLU A 77 16.04 -0.22 -8.64
CA GLU A 77 15.11 -1.33 -8.59
C GLU A 77 13.74 -0.80 -8.18
N GLY A 78 12.70 -1.25 -8.88
CA GLY A 78 11.32 -0.92 -8.54
C GLY A 78 10.47 -2.17 -8.60
N ILE A 79 9.47 -2.22 -7.72
CA ILE A 79 8.49 -3.32 -7.73
C ILE A 79 7.11 -2.71 -7.75
N MET A 80 6.35 -3.02 -8.80
CA MET A 80 4.95 -2.64 -8.94
C MET A 80 4.09 -3.85 -8.59
N LEU A 81 3.05 -3.62 -7.80
CA LEU A 81 2.03 -4.62 -7.52
C LEU A 81 0.69 -4.08 -7.97
N VAL A 82 -0.15 -4.95 -8.52
CA VAL A 82 -1.54 -4.62 -8.80
C VAL A 82 -2.45 -5.60 -8.09
N GLY A 83 -3.60 -5.12 -7.66
CA GLY A 83 -4.54 -5.89 -6.88
C GLY A 83 -5.75 -5.09 -6.48
N THR A 84 -6.31 -5.42 -5.33
CA THR A 84 -7.51 -4.76 -4.83
C THR A 84 -7.30 -4.19 -3.44
N MET A 85 -7.99 -3.09 -3.17
CA MET A 85 -7.91 -2.40 -1.88
C MET A 85 -9.23 -2.49 -1.16
N GLU A 86 -9.18 -2.78 0.15
CA GLU A 86 -10.34 -2.77 1.04
C GLU A 86 -10.09 -1.73 2.12
N ILE A 87 -11.16 -1.08 2.56
CA ILE A 87 -11.12 -0.15 3.67
C ILE A 87 -11.67 -0.86 4.90
N LEU A 88 -10.84 -1.06 5.91
CA LEU A 88 -11.20 -1.78 7.12
C LEU A 88 -11.38 -0.80 8.28
N GLN A 89 -12.49 -0.93 8.97
CA GLN A 89 -12.78 -0.14 10.17
C GLN A 89 -12.99 -1.01 11.41
N ASP A 90 -12.72 -2.29 11.30
CA ASP A 90 -12.78 -3.22 12.41
C ASP A 90 -11.76 -2.82 13.48
N ILE A 91 -12.22 -2.72 14.73
CA ILE A 91 -11.39 -2.24 15.83
C ILE A 91 -10.15 -3.13 16.06
N GLU A 92 -10.26 -4.42 15.81
CA GLU A 92 -9.14 -5.35 15.99
C GLU A 92 -7.97 -5.00 15.07
N ILE A 93 -8.24 -4.80 13.78
CA ILE A 93 -7.19 -4.45 12.83
C ILE A 93 -6.70 -3.02 13.07
N LYS A 94 -7.58 -2.11 13.47
CA LYS A 94 -7.19 -0.73 13.78
C LYS A 94 -6.19 -0.71 14.94
N LYS A 95 -6.41 -1.51 15.97
CA LYS A 95 -5.49 -1.63 17.11
C LYS A 95 -4.15 -2.22 16.67
N GLU A 96 -4.18 -3.24 15.83
CA GLU A 96 -2.97 -3.92 15.37
C GLU A 96 -2.06 -2.99 14.57
N ILE A 97 -2.64 -2.14 13.74
CA ILE A 97 -1.89 -1.23 12.86
C ILE A 97 -1.50 0.07 13.58
N TRP A 98 -2.20 0.43 14.65
CA TRP A 98 -1.96 1.66 15.39
C TRP A 98 -0.53 1.77 15.90
N GLN A 99 0.06 2.96 15.75
CA GLN A 99 1.40 3.26 16.26
C GLN A 99 1.39 4.47 17.16
N SER A 100 2.35 4.52 18.08
CA SER A 100 2.56 5.66 18.94
C SER A 100 2.77 6.93 18.08
N GLY A 101 2.10 8.00 18.42
CA GLY A 101 2.16 9.25 17.66
C GLY A 101 1.00 9.43 16.69
N ASP A 102 0.21 8.40 16.42
CA ASP A 102 -0.94 8.52 15.52
C ASP A 102 -2.01 9.46 16.06
N THR A 103 -2.01 9.71 17.36
CA THR A 103 -2.92 10.69 17.99
C THR A 103 -2.73 12.11 17.43
N MET A 104 -1.59 12.41 16.83
CA MET A 104 -1.37 13.69 16.14
C MET A 104 -2.33 13.86 14.96
N TYR A 105 -2.70 12.76 14.32
CA TYR A 105 -3.60 12.75 13.15
C TYR A 105 -5.02 12.33 13.52
N TYR A 106 -5.16 11.56 14.60
CA TYR A 106 -6.44 10.98 15.04
C TYR A 106 -6.59 11.25 16.53
N PRO A 107 -7.06 12.47 16.91
CA PRO A 107 -7.09 12.90 18.31
C PRO A 107 -7.92 12.01 19.24
N GLU A 108 -8.93 11.31 18.70
CA GLU A 108 -9.78 10.43 19.49
C GLU A 108 -9.19 9.03 19.65
N GLY A 109 -7.97 8.81 19.16
CA GLY A 109 -7.28 7.53 19.31
C GLY A 109 -7.74 6.49 18.30
N VAL A 110 -7.55 5.22 18.66
CA VAL A 110 -7.88 4.09 17.79
C VAL A 110 -9.32 4.08 17.33
N GLY A 111 -10.23 4.57 18.18
CA GLY A 111 -11.66 4.65 17.86
C GLY A 111 -12.07 5.86 17.04
N ASP A 112 -11.10 6.70 16.65
CA ASP A 112 -11.40 7.90 15.86
C ASP A 112 -12.11 7.51 14.57
N PRO A 113 -13.30 8.09 14.27
CA PRO A 113 -14.06 7.71 13.07
C PRO A 113 -13.32 7.99 11.75
N ASP A 114 -12.36 8.92 11.76
CA ASP A 114 -11.59 9.24 10.56
C ASP A 114 -10.39 8.28 10.36
N TYR A 115 -10.09 7.44 11.36
CA TYR A 115 -9.01 6.47 11.24
C TYR A 115 -9.52 5.18 10.61
N CYS A 116 -8.86 4.72 9.56
CA CYS A 116 -9.14 3.44 8.95
C CYS A 116 -7.85 2.75 8.54
N VAL A 117 -7.96 1.49 8.16
CA VAL A 117 -6.85 0.69 7.65
C VAL A 117 -7.15 0.33 6.20
N LEU A 118 -6.19 0.56 5.33
CA LEU A 118 -6.26 0.07 3.96
C LEU A 118 -5.58 -1.28 3.89
N LYS A 119 -6.28 -2.27 3.34
CA LYS A 119 -5.74 -3.61 3.09
C LYS A 119 -5.65 -3.82 1.59
N PHE A 120 -4.42 -3.89 1.09
CA PHE A 120 -4.16 -4.18 -0.31
C PHE A 120 -3.85 -5.66 -0.45
N THR A 121 -4.57 -6.34 -1.34
CA THR A 121 -4.31 -7.74 -1.67
C THR A 121 -3.67 -7.78 -3.05
N ALA A 122 -2.41 -8.18 -3.11
CA ALA A 122 -1.66 -8.23 -4.37
C ALA A 122 -2.03 -9.48 -5.17
N HIS A 123 -2.29 -9.30 -6.46
CA HIS A 123 -2.57 -10.41 -7.39
C HIS A 123 -1.33 -10.76 -8.21
N ARG A 124 -0.63 -9.75 -8.70
CA ARG A 124 0.56 -9.91 -9.52
C ARG A 124 1.42 -8.67 -9.45
N GLY A 125 2.61 -8.75 -9.98
CA GLY A 125 3.48 -7.61 -10.00
C GLY A 125 4.53 -7.70 -11.10
N ARG A 126 5.37 -6.67 -11.11
CA ARG A 126 6.48 -6.56 -12.04
C ARG A 126 7.66 -5.94 -11.31
N ARG A 127 8.81 -6.58 -11.42
CA ARG A 127 10.05 -6.03 -10.92
C ARG A 127 10.80 -5.37 -12.07
N TYR A 128 11.24 -4.15 -11.85
CA TYR A 128 12.10 -3.42 -12.76
C TYR A 128 13.48 -3.34 -12.12
N CYS A 129 14.51 -3.71 -12.87
CA CYS A 129 15.87 -3.58 -12.38
C CYS A 129 16.74 -3.11 -13.54
N SER A 130 17.21 -1.88 -13.47
CA SER A 130 17.89 -1.22 -14.57
C SER A 130 17.01 -1.23 -15.82
N LEU A 131 17.43 -1.81 -16.93
CA LEU A 131 16.65 -1.83 -18.18
C LEU A 131 15.87 -3.13 -18.37
N LYS A 132 15.78 -3.98 -17.33
CA LYS A 132 15.10 -5.27 -17.42
C LYS A 132 13.86 -5.29 -16.56
N SER A 133 12.88 -6.09 -16.94
CA SER A 133 11.67 -6.30 -16.14
C SER A 133 11.34 -7.79 -16.06
N GLU A 134 10.68 -8.16 -14.98
CA GLU A 134 10.27 -9.54 -14.72
C GLU A 134 8.88 -9.52 -14.09
N ASP A 135 7.93 -10.21 -14.73
CA ASP A 135 6.58 -10.35 -14.20
C ASP A 135 6.50 -11.52 -13.24
N PHE A 136 5.62 -11.39 -12.24
CA PHE A 136 5.37 -12.48 -11.29
C PHE A 136 3.92 -12.43 -10.81
N ARG A 137 3.44 -13.57 -10.32
CA ARG A 137 2.09 -13.68 -9.74
C ARG A 137 2.17 -14.29 -8.36
N PHE A 138 1.25 -13.89 -7.51
CA PHE A 138 1.04 -14.52 -6.22
C PHE A 138 -0.06 -15.56 -6.35
N ALA A 139 0.18 -16.70 -5.75
CA ALA A 139 -0.78 -17.78 -5.76
C ALA A 139 -1.99 -17.47 -4.87
#